data_eb1c20eab5cf7d0d5a58cc3d44d57aa1
#
_entry.id   eb1c20eab5cf7d0d5a58cc3d44d57aa1
#
_cell.length_a   1.000
_cell.length_b   1.000
_cell.length_c   1.000
_cell.angle_alpha   90.00
_cell.angle_beta   90.00
_cell.angle_gamma   90.00
#
_symmetry.space_group_name_H-M   'P 1'
#
loop_
_entity.id
_entity.type
_entity.pdbx_description
1 polymer ?
#
loop_
_entity_poly.entity_id
_entity_poly.type
_entity_poly.pdbx_seq_one_letter_code
_entity_poly.pdbx_strand_id
1 'polypeptide(L)'
;SLELEQHLLTGLIKHPDKYGNIASFINENDFCADENAINKTIFYVLRQALENAEKIDEVLLAQRVDALNISFPNDIKISDYIHSLALRKVSPDNIEKIAQELKKFTVRREIFEGAKKVADSMRKMSPSVPYNDIIESADNTFNEKINFFDAGPNSPVNISDEMEEWIEGRGNNPVTEFGLMSPYKRVNDIYGSLLRPGNITVIVA
;
A
#
# COMPACT_ATOMS: atom_id res chain seq x y z
N SER A 1 -13.22 -5.75 -10.59
CA SER A 1 -14.68 -5.92 -10.75
C SER A 1 -15.36 -4.56 -10.71
N LEU A 2 -16.13 -4.26 -11.74
CA LEU A 2 -16.84 -2.97 -11.84
C LEU A 2 -17.76 -2.73 -10.64
N GLU A 3 -18.47 -3.76 -10.18
CA GLU A 3 -19.34 -3.66 -9.00
C GLU A 3 -18.59 -3.28 -7.74
N LEU A 4 -17.41 -3.85 -7.47
CA LEU A 4 -16.62 -3.50 -6.30
C LEU A 4 -16.15 -2.05 -6.34
N GLU A 5 -15.73 -1.56 -7.51
CA GLU A 5 -15.36 -0.15 -7.69
C GLU A 5 -16.55 0.76 -7.38
N GLN A 6 -17.72 0.46 -7.95
CA GLN A 6 -18.95 1.23 -7.72
C GLN A 6 -19.41 1.18 -6.26
N HIS A 7 -19.28 0.01 -5.59
CA HIS A 7 -19.61 -0.11 -4.17
C HIS A 7 -18.63 0.67 -3.28
N LEU A 8 -17.33 0.67 -3.61
CA LEU A 8 -16.36 1.44 -2.86
C LEU A 8 -16.61 2.94 -2.99
N LEU A 9 -16.85 3.44 -4.22
CA LEU A 9 -17.20 4.84 -4.45
C LEU A 9 -18.47 5.23 -3.70
N THR A 10 -19.51 4.40 -3.78
CA THR A 10 -20.76 4.63 -3.03
C THR A 10 -20.51 4.70 -1.52
N GLY A 11 -19.69 3.79 -1.02
CA GLY A 11 -19.32 3.76 0.40
C GLY A 11 -18.63 5.05 0.85
N LEU A 12 -17.67 5.54 0.07
CA LEU A 12 -16.90 6.75 0.39
C LEU A 12 -17.73 8.04 0.24
N ILE A 13 -18.65 8.10 -0.74
CA ILE A 13 -19.56 9.23 -0.89
C ILE A 13 -20.47 9.35 0.35
N LYS A 14 -20.98 8.23 0.86
CA LYS A 14 -21.90 8.20 2.01
C LYS A 14 -21.22 8.26 3.37
N HIS A 15 -20.03 7.70 3.46
CA HIS A 15 -19.28 7.54 4.69
C HIS A 15 -17.83 7.99 4.50
N PRO A 16 -17.61 9.30 4.29
CA PRO A 16 -16.28 9.86 4.03
C PRO A 16 -15.30 9.63 5.19
N ASP A 17 -15.81 9.49 6.42
CA ASP A 17 -15.04 9.16 7.61
C ASP A 17 -14.29 7.83 7.52
N LYS A 18 -14.76 6.90 6.68
CA LYS A 18 -14.11 5.60 6.48
C LYS A 18 -12.90 5.64 5.54
N TYR A 19 -12.67 6.76 4.86
CA TYR A 19 -11.52 6.88 3.96
C TYR A 19 -10.19 6.68 4.69
N GLY A 20 -10.05 7.19 5.91
CA GLY A 20 -8.82 7.03 6.70
C GLY A 20 -8.36 5.57 6.88
N ASN A 21 -9.30 4.62 6.95
CA ASN A 21 -8.99 3.20 7.11
C ASN A 21 -8.39 2.56 5.85
N ILE A 22 -8.59 3.16 4.68
CA ILE A 22 -8.18 2.59 3.39
C ILE A 22 -7.17 3.45 2.63
N ALA A 23 -6.95 4.68 3.08
CA ALA A 23 -6.10 5.66 2.41
C ALA A 23 -4.66 5.16 2.19
N SER A 24 -4.16 4.32 3.09
CA SER A 24 -2.80 3.79 3.04
C SER A 24 -2.55 2.78 1.91
N PHE A 25 -3.60 2.12 1.40
CA PHE A 25 -3.42 1.04 0.44
C PHE A 25 -4.27 1.15 -0.83
N ILE A 26 -5.28 2.03 -0.90
CA ILE A 26 -6.12 2.25 -2.09
C ILE A 26 -5.69 3.51 -2.83
N ASN A 27 -5.57 3.40 -4.14
CA ASN A 27 -5.27 4.51 -5.03
C ASN A 27 -6.03 4.40 -6.36
N GLU A 28 -5.87 5.38 -7.25
CA GLU A 28 -6.57 5.45 -8.53
C GLU A 28 -6.31 4.27 -9.46
N ASN A 29 -5.15 3.61 -9.33
CA ASN A 29 -4.81 2.46 -10.17
C ASN A 29 -5.57 1.20 -9.78
N ASP A 30 -6.28 1.21 -8.66
CA ASP A 30 -7.14 0.13 -8.25
C ASP A 30 -8.48 0.14 -9.02
N PHE A 31 -8.84 1.27 -9.63
CA PHE A 31 -10.05 1.48 -10.42
C PHE A 31 -9.75 1.28 -11.91
N CYS A 32 -9.82 0.06 -12.39
CA CYS A 32 -9.45 -0.32 -13.76
C CYS A 32 -10.46 -1.23 -14.47
N ALA A 33 -11.59 -1.52 -13.84
CA ALA A 33 -12.60 -2.37 -14.44
C ALA A 33 -13.47 -1.62 -15.44
N ASP A 34 -13.48 -0.29 -15.38
CA ASP A 34 -14.18 0.57 -16.31
C ASP A 34 -13.20 1.02 -17.42
N GLU A 35 -13.48 0.59 -18.66
CA GLU A 35 -12.67 0.96 -19.83
C GLU A 35 -12.63 2.47 -20.08
N ASN A 36 -13.64 3.20 -19.62
CA ASN A 36 -13.76 4.64 -19.77
C ASN A 36 -13.10 5.43 -18.63
N ALA A 37 -12.53 4.76 -17.67
CA ALA A 37 -11.89 5.34 -16.48
C ALA A 37 -12.77 6.29 -15.67
N ILE A 38 -14.11 6.19 -15.76
CA ILE A 38 -15.04 7.05 -15.04
C ILE A 38 -14.85 6.87 -13.53
N ASN A 39 -14.85 5.63 -13.05
CA ASN A 39 -14.67 5.32 -11.64
C ASN A 39 -13.32 5.82 -11.11
N LYS A 40 -12.25 5.68 -11.92
CA LYS A 40 -10.91 6.19 -11.60
C LYS A 40 -10.93 7.71 -11.44
N THR A 41 -11.60 8.41 -12.36
CA THR A 41 -11.71 9.87 -12.33
C THR A 41 -12.53 10.35 -11.14
N ILE A 42 -13.66 9.71 -10.86
CA ILE A 42 -14.49 10.03 -9.69
C ILE A 42 -13.69 9.79 -8.40
N PHE A 43 -12.98 8.67 -8.29
CA PHE A 43 -12.15 8.40 -7.12
C PHE A 43 -11.06 9.44 -6.93
N TYR A 44 -10.38 9.86 -8.00
CA TYR A 44 -9.35 10.89 -7.94
C TYR A 44 -9.88 12.21 -7.34
N VAL A 45 -11.02 12.70 -7.83
CA VAL A 45 -11.64 13.93 -7.31
C VAL A 45 -12.13 13.76 -5.86
N LEU A 46 -12.76 12.62 -5.58
CA LEU A 46 -13.25 12.30 -4.23
C LEU A 46 -12.10 12.22 -3.23
N ARG A 47 -11.00 11.55 -3.60
CA ARG A 47 -9.80 11.44 -2.78
C ARG A 47 -9.22 12.81 -2.43
N GLN A 48 -9.06 13.69 -3.41
CA GLN A 48 -8.57 15.05 -3.15
C GLN A 48 -9.43 15.81 -2.14
N ALA A 49 -10.75 15.69 -2.23
CA ALA A 49 -11.64 16.32 -1.27
C ALA A 49 -11.52 15.71 0.13
N LEU A 50 -11.41 14.38 0.21
CA LEU A 50 -11.27 13.66 1.49
C LEU A 50 -9.94 13.96 2.19
N GLU A 51 -8.84 14.04 1.45
CA GLU A 51 -7.52 14.41 1.97
C GLU A 51 -7.49 15.85 2.50
N ASN A 52 -8.26 16.75 1.89
CA ASN A 52 -8.40 18.12 2.35
C ASN A 52 -9.48 18.30 3.45
N ALA A 53 -10.06 17.20 3.94
CA ALA A 53 -11.19 17.21 4.89
C ALA A 53 -12.38 18.06 4.44
N GLU A 54 -12.59 18.17 3.13
CA GLU A 54 -13.72 18.89 2.55
C GLU A 54 -14.99 18.04 2.59
N LYS A 55 -16.11 18.66 2.93
CA LYS A 55 -17.42 18.01 2.76
C LYS A 55 -17.81 18.10 1.30
N ILE A 56 -17.89 16.97 0.63
CA ILE A 56 -18.32 16.87 -0.75
C ILE A 56 -19.62 16.08 -0.83
N ASP A 57 -20.61 16.65 -1.49
CA ASP A 57 -21.86 15.98 -1.84
C ASP A 57 -21.85 15.54 -3.31
N GLU A 58 -22.91 14.86 -3.72
CA GLU A 58 -23.06 14.33 -5.09
C GLU A 58 -22.97 15.43 -6.15
N VAL A 59 -23.56 16.59 -5.90
CA VAL A 59 -23.62 17.70 -6.86
C VAL A 59 -22.25 18.33 -7.01
N LEU A 60 -21.59 18.61 -5.90
CA LEU A 60 -20.26 19.21 -5.90
C LEU A 60 -19.22 18.24 -6.51
N LEU A 61 -19.35 16.94 -6.24
CA LEU A 61 -18.50 15.92 -6.84
C LEU A 61 -18.68 15.88 -8.37
N ALA A 62 -19.92 15.89 -8.85
CA ALA A 62 -20.21 15.92 -10.28
C ALA A 62 -19.64 17.18 -10.95
N GLN A 63 -19.83 18.35 -10.37
CA GLN A 63 -19.27 19.60 -10.89
C GLN A 63 -17.75 19.57 -10.97
N ARG A 64 -17.07 19.01 -9.97
CA ARG A 64 -15.60 18.91 -9.98
C ARG A 64 -15.10 17.92 -11.04
N VAL A 65 -15.79 16.81 -11.26
CA VAL A 65 -15.45 15.87 -12.33
C VAL A 65 -15.67 16.52 -13.70
N ASP A 66 -16.80 17.21 -13.90
CA ASP A 66 -17.08 17.94 -15.15
C ASP A 66 -16.04 19.05 -15.43
N ALA A 67 -15.55 19.71 -14.38
CA ALA A 67 -14.51 20.75 -14.51
C ALA A 67 -13.18 20.23 -15.03
N LEU A 68 -12.93 18.92 -14.99
CA LEU A 68 -11.76 18.30 -15.59
C LEU A 68 -11.81 18.25 -17.13
N ASN A 69 -12.96 18.57 -17.71
CA ASN A 69 -13.21 18.57 -19.16
C ASN A 69 -12.85 17.24 -19.85
N ILE A 70 -13.04 16.12 -19.15
CA ILE A 70 -12.82 14.79 -19.69
C ILE A 70 -14.09 14.35 -20.43
N SER A 71 -13.93 14.01 -21.71
CA SER A 71 -15.04 13.44 -22.49
C SER A 71 -15.15 11.94 -22.21
N PHE A 72 -16.31 11.51 -21.73
CA PHE A 72 -16.61 10.10 -21.54
C PHE A 72 -17.39 9.57 -22.75
N PRO A 73 -17.11 8.35 -23.23
CA PRO A 73 -17.86 7.73 -24.31
C PRO A 73 -19.34 7.56 -23.98
N ASN A 74 -20.17 7.48 -25.02
CA ASN A 74 -21.62 7.25 -24.92
C ASN A 74 -22.43 8.40 -24.25
N ASP A 75 -21.93 9.64 -24.31
CA ASP A 75 -22.61 10.83 -23.74
C ASP A 75 -23.08 10.63 -22.28
N ILE A 76 -22.30 9.88 -21.50
CA ILE A 76 -22.62 9.63 -20.09
C ILE A 76 -22.55 10.95 -19.33
N LYS A 77 -23.69 11.38 -18.78
CA LYS A 77 -23.73 12.51 -17.86
C LYS A 77 -23.20 12.07 -16.49
N ILE A 78 -22.12 12.68 -16.07
CA ILE A 78 -21.48 12.35 -14.80
C ILE A 78 -22.40 12.54 -13.61
N SER A 79 -23.25 13.58 -13.63
CA SER A 79 -24.26 13.80 -12.59
C SER A 79 -25.19 12.61 -12.41
N ASP A 80 -25.70 12.05 -13.52
CA ASP A 80 -26.62 10.92 -13.48
C ASP A 80 -25.91 9.65 -13.00
N TYR A 81 -24.66 9.47 -13.39
CA TYR A 81 -23.83 8.34 -12.95
C TYR A 81 -23.55 8.41 -11.44
N ILE A 82 -23.07 9.54 -10.93
CA ILE A 82 -22.81 9.75 -9.49
C ILE A 82 -24.09 9.60 -8.68
N HIS A 83 -25.22 10.14 -9.18
CA HIS A 83 -26.52 9.94 -8.54
C HIS A 83 -26.90 8.46 -8.47
N SER A 84 -26.66 7.69 -9.54
CA SER A 84 -26.90 6.25 -9.56
C SER A 84 -26.04 5.48 -8.54
N LEU A 85 -24.81 5.93 -8.31
CA LEU A 85 -23.94 5.39 -7.26
C LEU A 85 -24.51 5.69 -5.87
N ALA A 86 -24.93 6.91 -5.64
CA ALA A 86 -25.47 7.34 -4.35
C ALA A 86 -26.79 6.64 -3.96
N LEU A 87 -27.58 6.17 -4.94
CA LEU A 87 -28.78 5.37 -4.67
C LEU A 87 -28.47 3.95 -4.15
N ARG A 88 -27.27 3.45 -4.35
CA ARG A 88 -26.89 2.09 -3.89
C ARG A 88 -26.76 2.06 -2.37
N LYS A 89 -27.02 0.88 -1.79
CA LYS A 89 -26.88 0.66 -0.35
C LYS A 89 -25.55 -0.04 -0.08
N VAL A 90 -24.71 0.57 0.73
CA VAL A 90 -23.45 0.01 1.21
C VAL A 90 -23.39 0.19 2.71
N SER A 91 -23.09 -0.88 3.45
CA SER A 91 -22.82 -0.80 4.89
C SER A 91 -21.44 -0.18 5.13
N PRO A 92 -21.30 0.77 6.08
CA PRO A 92 -20.01 1.35 6.43
C PRO A 92 -18.99 0.30 6.88
N ASP A 93 -19.43 -0.79 7.50
CA ASP A 93 -18.56 -1.87 7.99
C ASP A 93 -17.96 -2.72 6.86
N ASN A 94 -18.52 -2.63 5.67
CA ASN A 94 -18.04 -3.39 4.52
C ASN A 94 -17.04 -2.61 3.65
N ILE A 95 -16.89 -1.31 3.85
CA ILE A 95 -16.05 -0.45 3.00
C ILE A 95 -14.61 -0.94 2.97
N GLU A 96 -14.03 -1.23 4.12
CA GLU A 96 -12.67 -1.73 4.22
C GLU A 96 -12.51 -3.09 3.54
N LYS A 97 -13.46 -4.01 3.73
CA LYS A 97 -13.45 -5.33 3.08
C LYS A 97 -13.54 -5.20 1.56
N ILE A 98 -14.43 -4.31 1.07
CA ILE A 98 -14.57 -4.03 -0.38
C ILE A 98 -13.25 -3.48 -0.93
N ALA A 99 -12.60 -2.58 -0.22
CA ALA A 99 -11.31 -2.01 -0.61
C ALA A 99 -10.22 -3.09 -0.67
N GLN A 100 -10.14 -3.97 0.33
CA GLN A 100 -9.20 -5.09 0.35
C GLN A 100 -9.44 -6.05 -0.82
N GLU A 101 -10.69 -6.40 -1.11
CA GLU A 101 -11.00 -7.23 -2.27
C GLU A 101 -10.64 -6.54 -3.59
N LEU A 102 -10.89 -5.23 -3.71
CA LEU A 102 -10.49 -4.46 -4.89
C LEU A 102 -8.97 -4.49 -5.05
N LYS A 103 -8.21 -4.31 -3.97
CA LYS A 103 -6.74 -4.38 -3.97
C LYS A 103 -6.22 -5.71 -4.47
N LYS A 104 -6.83 -6.83 -4.07
CA LYS A 104 -6.44 -8.17 -4.55
C LYS A 104 -6.50 -8.28 -6.08
N PHE A 105 -7.48 -7.65 -6.73
CA PHE A 105 -7.55 -7.63 -8.19
C PHE A 105 -6.41 -6.82 -8.80
N THR A 106 -6.03 -5.71 -8.21
CA THR A 106 -4.88 -4.92 -8.64
C THR A 106 -3.59 -5.72 -8.52
N VAL A 107 -3.33 -6.32 -7.36
CA VAL A 107 -2.16 -7.16 -7.13
C VAL A 107 -2.06 -8.28 -8.17
N ARG A 108 -3.16 -9.00 -8.42
CA ARG A 108 -3.19 -10.06 -9.43
C ARG A 108 -2.87 -9.54 -10.83
N ARG A 109 -3.43 -8.40 -11.21
CA ARG A 109 -3.17 -7.76 -12.51
C ARG A 109 -1.71 -7.37 -12.64
N GLU A 110 -1.14 -6.70 -11.65
CA GLU A 110 0.24 -6.25 -11.67
C GLU A 110 1.23 -7.41 -11.72
N ILE A 111 0.98 -8.49 -10.98
CA ILE A 111 1.79 -9.72 -11.05
C ILE A 111 1.69 -10.34 -12.44
N PHE A 112 0.49 -10.41 -13.02
CA PHE A 112 0.29 -10.96 -14.37
C PHE A 112 1.03 -10.14 -15.42
N GLU A 113 0.92 -8.81 -15.38
CA GLU A 113 1.64 -7.92 -16.31
C GLU A 113 3.16 -7.99 -16.10
N GLY A 114 3.63 -8.13 -14.87
CA GLY A 114 5.04 -8.38 -14.55
C GLY A 114 5.53 -9.68 -15.17
N ALA A 115 4.80 -10.77 -15.00
CA ALA A 115 5.13 -12.07 -15.58
C ALA A 115 5.18 -12.01 -17.12
N LYS A 116 4.24 -11.29 -17.74
CA LYS A 116 4.22 -11.08 -19.19
C LYS A 116 5.46 -10.30 -19.66
N LYS A 117 5.84 -9.23 -18.95
CA LYS A 117 7.05 -8.46 -19.24
C LYS A 117 8.31 -9.33 -19.16
N VAL A 118 8.43 -10.16 -18.12
CA VAL A 118 9.54 -11.11 -18.00
C VAL A 118 9.56 -12.09 -19.16
N ALA A 119 8.42 -12.68 -19.50
CA ALA A 119 8.33 -13.61 -20.62
C ALA A 119 8.73 -12.96 -21.96
N ASP A 120 8.30 -11.72 -22.21
CA ASP A 120 8.63 -10.97 -23.42
C ASP A 120 10.11 -10.58 -23.44
N SER A 121 10.69 -10.21 -22.29
CA SER A 121 12.11 -9.91 -22.17
C SER A 121 12.97 -11.14 -22.49
N MET A 122 12.62 -12.29 -21.89
CA MET A 122 13.35 -13.56 -22.14
C MET A 122 13.31 -13.99 -23.62
N ARG A 123 12.19 -13.76 -24.30
CA ARG A 123 12.05 -14.10 -25.74
C ARG A 123 12.93 -13.22 -26.63
N LYS A 124 13.17 -11.97 -26.22
CA LYS A 124 13.93 -10.98 -27.00
C LYS A 124 15.42 -10.97 -26.65
N MET A 125 15.80 -11.64 -25.56
CA MET A 125 17.16 -11.63 -25.05
C MET A 125 18.10 -12.38 -26.00
N SER A 126 19.29 -11.80 -26.22
CA SER A 126 20.31 -12.43 -27.08
C SER A 126 20.86 -13.70 -26.43
N PRO A 127 21.15 -14.75 -27.22
CA PRO A 127 21.81 -15.95 -26.71
C PRO A 127 23.20 -15.73 -26.09
N SER A 128 23.81 -14.56 -26.36
CA SER A 128 25.13 -14.20 -25.82
C SER A 128 25.10 -13.59 -24.42
N VAL A 129 23.91 -13.34 -23.86
CA VAL A 129 23.75 -12.75 -22.53
C VAL A 129 24.17 -13.78 -21.46
N PRO A 130 25.02 -13.39 -20.50
CA PRO A 130 25.39 -14.25 -19.38
C PRO A 130 24.18 -14.71 -18.56
N TYR A 131 24.21 -15.93 -18.04
CA TYR A 131 23.09 -16.48 -17.30
C TYR A 131 22.73 -15.67 -16.03
N ASN A 132 23.73 -15.05 -15.38
CA ASN A 132 23.49 -14.19 -14.20
C ASN A 132 22.66 -12.96 -14.57
N ASP A 133 22.91 -12.33 -15.71
CA ASP A 133 22.18 -11.16 -16.17
C ASP A 133 20.71 -11.52 -16.52
N ILE A 134 20.51 -12.76 -17.00
CA ILE A 134 19.15 -13.29 -17.26
C ILE A 134 18.38 -13.42 -15.96
N ILE A 135 18.98 -13.99 -14.92
CA ILE A 135 18.37 -14.17 -13.60
C ILE A 135 18.09 -12.79 -12.99
N GLU A 136 19.08 -11.89 -13.00
CA GLU A 136 18.94 -10.55 -12.44
C GLU A 136 17.83 -9.74 -13.13
N SER A 137 17.73 -9.82 -14.45
CA SER A 137 16.66 -9.16 -15.21
C SER A 137 15.26 -9.66 -14.83
N ALA A 138 15.10 -10.97 -14.61
CA ALA A 138 13.84 -11.55 -14.18
C ALA A 138 13.49 -11.14 -12.74
N ASP A 139 14.47 -11.26 -11.84
CA ASP A 139 14.31 -10.96 -10.41
C ASP A 139 13.96 -9.49 -10.18
N ASN A 140 14.68 -8.56 -10.81
CA ASN A 140 14.40 -7.13 -10.72
C ASN A 140 12.99 -6.78 -11.19
N THR A 141 12.52 -7.38 -12.29
CA THR A 141 11.17 -7.12 -12.82
C THR A 141 10.08 -7.59 -11.86
N PHE A 142 10.26 -8.72 -11.18
CA PHE A 142 9.32 -9.21 -10.18
C PHE A 142 9.42 -8.44 -8.87
N ASN A 143 10.62 -8.14 -8.39
CA ASN A 143 10.83 -7.46 -7.12
C ASN A 143 10.30 -6.03 -7.14
N GLU A 144 10.43 -5.30 -8.26
CA GLU A 144 9.78 -4.00 -8.43
C GLU A 144 8.27 -4.06 -8.19
N LYS A 145 7.62 -5.14 -8.64
CA LYS A 145 6.17 -5.29 -8.52
C LYS A 145 5.74 -5.81 -7.15
N ILE A 146 6.48 -6.75 -6.57
CA ILE A 146 6.17 -7.34 -5.27
C ILE A 146 6.44 -6.33 -4.15
N ASN A 147 7.58 -5.64 -4.17
CA ASN A 147 7.94 -4.64 -3.17
C ASN A 147 6.95 -3.46 -3.14
N PHE A 148 6.35 -3.13 -4.28
CA PHE A 148 5.30 -2.11 -4.34
C PHE A 148 4.04 -2.48 -3.52
N PHE A 149 3.78 -3.78 -3.34
CA PHE A 149 2.61 -4.30 -2.62
C PHE A 149 2.94 -4.85 -1.24
N ASP A 150 4.23 -5.05 -0.93
CA ASP A 150 4.69 -5.55 0.36
C ASP A 150 4.73 -4.44 1.43
N ALA A 151 3.65 -3.65 1.46
CA ALA A 151 3.31 -2.74 2.55
C ALA A 151 2.70 -3.50 3.74
N GLY A 152 3.13 -4.77 3.94
CA GLY A 152 2.78 -5.57 5.09
C GLY A 152 3.60 -5.17 6.33
N PRO A 153 3.58 -5.97 7.40
CA PRO A 153 4.33 -5.70 8.63
C PRO A 153 5.86 -5.59 8.43
N ASN A 154 6.35 -5.90 7.23
CA ASN A 154 7.75 -5.73 6.82
C ASN A 154 7.96 -4.55 5.86
N SER A 155 6.96 -3.66 5.65
CA SER A 155 7.18 -2.46 4.85
C SER A 155 8.27 -1.62 5.50
N PRO A 156 9.10 -0.90 4.71
CA PRO A 156 10.06 0.05 5.26
C PRO A 156 9.28 1.05 6.13
N VAL A 157 9.41 0.90 7.44
CA VAL A 157 8.84 1.85 8.39
C VAL A 157 9.74 3.07 8.40
N ASN A 158 9.13 4.24 8.54
CA ASN A 158 9.90 5.45 8.76
C ASN A 158 10.67 5.28 10.09
N ILE A 159 12.00 5.19 9.98
CA ILE A 159 12.89 4.97 11.14
C ILE A 159 12.62 5.98 12.25
N SER A 160 12.17 7.19 11.91
CA SER A 160 11.84 8.22 12.90
C SER A 160 10.66 7.82 13.78
N ASP A 161 9.61 7.21 13.21
CA ASP A 161 8.40 6.84 13.95
C ASP A 161 8.67 5.63 14.86
N GLU A 162 9.40 4.62 14.36
CA GLU A 162 9.86 3.49 15.19
C GLU A 162 10.86 3.93 16.27
N MET A 163 11.71 4.91 15.99
CA MET A 163 12.70 5.38 16.94
C MET A 163 12.05 6.11 18.12
N GLU A 164 11.00 6.90 17.90
CA GLU A 164 10.24 7.54 18.98
C GLU A 164 9.62 6.49 19.91
N GLU A 165 8.90 5.50 19.36
CA GLU A 165 8.29 4.43 20.15
C GLU A 165 9.35 3.59 20.89
N TRP A 166 10.48 3.31 20.22
CA TRP A 166 11.59 2.58 20.83
C TRP A 166 12.25 3.37 21.96
N ILE A 167 12.47 4.69 21.81
CA ILE A 167 13.04 5.57 22.83
C ILE A 167 12.10 5.69 24.03
N GLU A 168 10.79 5.89 23.80
CA GLU A 168 9.80 5.95 24.87
C GLU A 168 9.69 4.61 25.62
N GLY A 169 9.65 3.50 24.89
CA GLY A 169 9.62 2.15 25.48
C GLY A 169 10.86 1.85 26.32
N ARG A 170 12.05 2.27 25.86
CA ARG A 170 13.31 2.13 26.60
C ARG A 170 13.45 3.09 27.77
N GLY A 171 12.93 4.31 27.64
CA GLY A 171 12.90 5.30 28.74
C GLY A 171 12.01 4.85 29.89
N ASN A 172 10.86 4.26 29.58
CA ASN A 172 9.92 3.77 30.57
C ASN A 172 10.32 2.41 31.17
N ASN A 173 11.04 1.57 30.43
CA ASN A 173 11.53 0.27 30.85
C ASN A 173 13.01 0.09 30.53
N PRO A 174 13.93 0.73 31.29
CA PRO A 174 15.34 0.58 31.05
C PRO A 174 15.78 -0.86 31.22
N VAL A 175 16.39 -1.44 30.18
CA VAL A 175 16.94 -2.79 30.26
C VAL A 175 18.22 -2.75 31.10
N THR A 176 18.15 -3.28 32.29
CA THR A 176 19.28 -3.31 33.23
C THR A 176 20.27 -4.45 32.93
N GLU A 177 19.79 -5.51 32.23
CA GLU A 177 20.61 -6.67 31.90
C GLU A 177 20.50 -7.01 30.40
N PHE A 178 21.62 -6.95 29.67
CA PHE A 178 21.68 -7.18 28.21
C PHE A 178 22.10 -8.61 27.83
N GLY A 179 22.20 -9.53 28.76
CA GLY A 179 22.61 -10.92 28.51
C GLY A 179 23.09 -11.62 29.78
N LEU A 180 23.75 -12.74 29.63
CA LEU A 180 24.29 -13.51 30.76
C LEU A 180 25.55 -12.85 31.33
N MET A 181 25.56 -12.64 32.63
CA MET A 181 26.70 -12.13 33.35
C MET A 181 27.80 -13.22 33.44
N SER A 182 29.06 -12.80 33.39
CA SER A 182 30.19 -13.69 33.66
C SER A 182 30.32 -13.94 35.15
N PRO A 183 31.03 -15.03 35.58
CA PRO A 183 31.30 -15.28 36.98
C PRO A 183 32.30 -14.26 37.60
N TYR A 184 32.87 -13.39 36.78
CA TYR A 184 33.90 -12.44 37.22
C TYR A 184 33.30 -11.03 37.39
N LYS A 185 33.06 -10.61 38.62
CA LYS A 185 32.46 -9.31 38.93
C LYS A 185 33.16 -8.14 38.25
N ARG A 186 34.47 -8.09 38.27
CA ARG A 186 35.29 -7.01 37.69
C ARG A 186 35.14 -6.90 36.17
N VAL A 187 34.89 -8.02 35.49
CA VAL A 187 34.62 -8.06 34.04
C VAL A 187 33.21 -7.50 33.77
N ASN A 188 32.24 -7.88 34.59
CA ASN A 188 30.88 -7.39 34.47
C ASN A 188 30.76 -5.88 34.76
N ASP A 189 31.56 -5.37 35.73
CA ASP A 189 31.60 -3.95 36.07
C ASP A 189 32.18 -3.07 34.93
N ILE A 190 33.06 -3.63 34.10
CA ILE A 190 33.70 -2.91 32.97
C ILE A 190 32.92 -3.09 31.68
N TYR A 191 32.48 -4.29 31.36
CA TYR A 191 31.91 -4.65 30.06
C TYR A 191 30.40 -4.92 30.10
N GLY A 192 29.78 -4.95 31.28
CA GLY A 192 28.42 -5.43 31.48
C GLY A 192 28.31 -6.93 31.18
N SER A 193 27.21 -7.36 30.64
CA SER A 193 27.05 -8.76 30.24
C SER A 193 27.91 -9.09 29.01
N LEU A 194 28.80 -10.04 29.13
CA LEU A 194 29.69 -10.50 28.03
C LEU A 194 28.92 -11.30 26.95
N LEU A 195 27.97 -12.14 27.40
CA LEU A 195 27.21 -13.02 26.52
C LEU A 195 25.87 -12.40 26.16
N ARG A 196 25.85 -11.64 25.09
CA ARG A 196 24.63 -10.98 24.57
C ARG A 196 24.09 -11.77 23.38
N PRO A 197 22.77 -11.93 23.28
CA PRO A 197 22.17 -12.52 22.07
C PRO A 197 22.62 -11.75 20.81
N GLY A 198 23.02 -12.48 19.78
CA GLY A 198 23.48 -11.90 18.51
C GLY A 198 24.96 -11.49 18.47
N ASN A 199 25.70 -11.55 19.61
CA ASN A 199 27.12 -11.25 19.64
C ASN A 199 27.96 -12.54 19.70
N ILE A 200 29.11 -12.53 19.00
CA ILE A 200 30.15 -13.58 19.12
C ILE A 200 31.21 -13.04 20.05
N THR A 201 31.41 -13.70 21.18
CA THR A 201 32.47 -13.37 22.13
C THR A 201 33.60 -14.38 22.02
N VAL A 202 34.80 -13.91 21.65
CA VAL A 202 36.00 -14.77 21.57
C VAL A 202 36.88 -14.49 22.80
N ILE A 203 37.17 -15.53 23.57
CA ILE A 203 38.06 -15.44 24.72
C ILE A 203 39.37 -16.11 24.30
N VAL A 204 40.45 -15.36 24.28
CA VAL A 204 41.80 -15.84 23.96
C VAL A 204 42.57 -15.92 25.27
N ALA A 205 43.11 -17.08 25.57
CA ALA A 205 43.95 -17.35 26.74
C ALA A 205 45.42 -17.20 26.37
#